data_ff5bb602fce59f91e2e59b4c75a3ed9d
#
_entry.id   ff5bb602fce59f91e2e59b4c75a3ed9d
#
_cell.length_a   1.000
_cell.length_b   1.000
_cell.length_c   1.000
_cell.angle_alpha   90.00
_cell.angle_beta   90.00
_cell.angle_gamma   90.00
#
_symmetry.space_group_name_H-M   'P 1'
#
loop_
_entity.id
_entity.type
_entity.pdbx_description
1 polymer ?
#
loop_
_entity_poly.entity_id
_entity_poly.type
_entity_poly.pdbx_seq_one_letter_code
_entity_poly.pdbx_strand_id
1 'polypeptide(L)'
;KNLGSETFSTIGTQKQTNYALQPQTKEDFIIAVTDGLAAPPQYFPINAKINKEGYESLDTVLANGLKALTVAAFKEQITTFEPVILDTRNATLFTQGFIPGAISIGLEGRFAEFAGSILPFDKAILLVCEPGTEKESIVRLARVGFENIIGHLAGGFDAWTKAGEPI
;
A
#
# COMPACT_ATOMS: atom_id res chain seq x y z
N LYS A 1 13.06 -17.61 -1.96
CA LYS A 1 13.85 -18.64 -2.68
C LYS A 1 14.46 -18.01 -3.91
N ASN A 2 15.72 -18.31 -4.19
CA ASN A 2 16.39 -17.76 -5.37
C ASN A 2 15.78 -18.39 -6.63
N LEU A 3 15.49 -17.56 -7.61
CA LEU A 3 15.14 -18.04 -8.94
C LEU A 3 16.37 -18.73 -9.54
N GLY A 4 16.17 -19.83 -10.26
CA GLY A 4 17.23 -20.46 -11.04
C GLY A 4 17.76 -19.50 -12.12
N SER A 5 18.97 -19.74 -12.59
CA SER A 5 19.59 -18.97 -13.68
C SER A 5 18.97 -19.24 -15.06
N GLU A 6 18.14 -20.25 -15.16
CA GLU A 6 17.52 -20.70 -16.40
C GLU A 6 16.31 -19.85 -16.75
N THR A 7 16.25 -19.39 -17.99
CA THR A 7 15.14 -18.56 -18.49
C THR A 7 13.99 -19.38 -19.08
N PHE A 8 14.19 -20.67 -19.31
CA PHE A 8 13.19 -21.65 -19.77
C PHE A 8 13.51 -23.03 -19.26
N SER A 9 12.50 -23.90 -19.24
CA SER A 9 12.66 -25.31 -18.86
C SER A 9 11.61 -26.17 -19.56
N THR A 10 11.80 -27.52 -19.54
CA THR A 10 10.81 -28.48 -20.02
C THR A 10 10.18 -29.22 -18.84
N ILE A 11 8.99 -29.77 -19.02
CA ILE A 11 8.34 -30.63 -18.02
C ILE A 11 9.23 -31.82 -17.66
N GLY A 12 9.94 -32.42 -18.66
CA GLY A 12 10.86 -33.52 -18.44
C GLY A 12 12.02 -33.14 -17.54
N THR A 13 12.66 -31.99 -17.79
CA THR A 13 13.73 -31.46 -16.95
C THR A 13 13.23 -31.19 -15.53
N GLN A 14 12.08 -30.54 -15.38
CA GLN A 14 11.52 -30.22 -14.06
C GLN A 14 11.19 -31.50 -13.26
N LYS A 15 10.68 -32.55 -13.89
CA LYS A 15 10.45 -33.81 -13.23
C LYS A 15 11.74 -34.46 -12.70
N GLN A 16 12.89 -34.18 -13.33
CA GLN A 16 14.18 -34.76 -12.91
C GLN A 16 14.90 -33.90 -11.88
N THR A 17 14.79 -32.58 -11.95
CA THR A 17 15.62 -31.63 -11.20
C THR A 17 14.89 -30.88 -10.11
N ASN A 18 13.56 -30.69 -10.24
CA ASN A 18 12.81 -29.93 -9.27
C ASN A 18 12.48 -30.77 -8.03
N TYR A 19 13.00 -30.37 -6.88
CA TYR A 19 12.82 -31.09 -5.60
C TYR A 19 11.34 -31.30 -5.24
N ALA A 20 10.45 -30.34 -5.59
CA ALA A 20 9.02 -30.43 -5.30
C ALA A 20 8.29 -31.47 -6.17
N LEU A 21 8.91 -31.96 -7.24
CA LEU A 21 8.36 -32.97 -8.15
C LEU A 21 9.00 -34.36 -7.95
N GLN A 22 9.91 -34.51 -6.99
CA GLN A 22 10.48 -35.81 -6.65
C GLN A 22 9.47 -36.66 -5.87
N PRO A 23 9.52 -38.01 -6.00
CA PRO A 23 8.75 -38.91 -5.17
C PRO A 23 9.03 -38.66 -3.69
N GLN A 24 8.01 -38.28 -2.91
CA GLN A 24 8.11 -37.96 -1.49
C GLN A 24 6.74 -38.08 -0.82
N THR A 25 6.71 -38.19 0.51
CA THR A 25 5.45 -38.16 1.26
C THR A 25 4.82 -36.76 1.22
N LYS A 26 3.54 -36.70 1.53
CA LYS A 26 2.85 -35.38 1.65
C LYS A 26 3.49 -34.52 2.72
N GLU A 27 3.88 -35.12 3.82
CA GLU A 27 4.52 -34.46 4.96
C GLU A 27 5.89 -33.88 4.55
N ASP A 28 6.74 -34.68 3.89
CA ASP A 28 8.04 -34.21 3.38
C ASP A 28 7.88 -33.09 2.34
N PHE A 29 6.90 -33.20 1.44
CA PHE A 29 6.58 -32.16 0.48
C PHE A 29 6.24 -30.85 1.17
N ILE A 30 5.34 -30.88 2.17
CA ILE A 30 4.95 -29.67 2.92
C ILE A 30 6.19 -29.06 3.57
N ILE A 31 7.01 -29.86 4.26
CA ILE A 31 8.24 -29.38 4.88
C ILE A 31 9.15 -28.73 3.82
N ALA A 32 9.42 -29.44 2.72
CA ALA A 32 10.33 -28.96 1.69
C ALA A 32 9.89 -27.65 1.03
N VAL A 33 8.57 -27.42 0.84
CA VAL A 33 8.06 -26.19 0.20
C VAL A 33 7.84 -25.04 1.17
N THR A 34 7.68 -25.33 2.47
CA THR A 34 7.43 -24.30 3.49
C THR A 34 8.68 -23.92 4.29
N ASP A 35 9.73 -24.74 4.24
CA ASP A 35 10.99 -24.46 4.94
C ASP A 35 11.61 -23.13 4.49
N GLY A 36 12.01 -22.31 5.47
CA GLY A 36 12.63 -21.01 5.23
C GLY A 36 11.71 -19.96 4.59
N LEU A 37 10.39 -20.17 4.56
CA LEU A 37 9.46 -19.11 4.14
C LEU A 37 9.41 -18.05 5.24
N ALA A 38 9.69 -16.80 4.85
CA ALA A 38 9.38 -15.65 5.69
C ALA A 38 7.86 -15.49 5.84
N ALA A 39 7.44 -14.88 6.94
CA ALA A 39 6.03 -14.49 7.10
C ALA A 39 5.58 -13.65 5.89
N PRO A 40 4.40 -13.94 5.32
CA PRO A 40 3.92 -13.17 4.19
C PRO A 40 3.65 -11.71 4.61
N PRO A 41 3.79 -10.73 3.69
CA PRO A 41 3.40 -9.35 3.95
C PRO A 41 1.95 -9.27 4.43
N GLN A 42 1.64 -8.31 5.31
CA GLN A 42 0.30 -8.18 5.93
C GLN A 42 -0.83 -8.05 4.90
N TYR A 43 -0.57 -7.45 3.76
CA TYR A 43 -1.57 -7.28 2.69
C TYR A 43 -1.91 -8.56 1.92
N PHE A 44 -1.12 -9.63 1.98
CA PHE A 44 -1.39 -10.87 1.25
C PHE A 44 -2.71 -11.56 1.65
N PRO A 45 -2.99 -11.81 2.94
CA PRO A 45 -4.28 -12.36 3.36
C PRO A 45 -5.46 -11.46 2.98
N ILE A 46 -5.27 -10.14 3.05
CA ILE A 46 -6.30 -9.16 2.71
C ILE A 46 -6.61 -9.21 1.23
N ASN A 47 -5.58 -9.20 0.37
CA ASN A 47 -5.77 -9.34 -1.08
C ASN A 47 -6.42 -10.68 -1.44
N ALA A 48 -6.06 -11.78 -0.77
CA ALA A 48 -6.70 -13.07 -0.97
C ALA A 48 -8.19 -13.03 -0.59
N LYS A 49 -8.55 -12.34 0.50
CA LYS A 49 -9.93 -12.12 0.93
C LYS A 49 -10.69 -11.27 -0.09
N ILE A 50 -10.13 -10.13 -0.49
CA ILE A 50 -10.70 -9.22 -1.49
C ILE A 50 -10.95 -9.93 -2.82
N ASN A 51 -9.99 -10.74 -3.29
CA ASN A 51 -10.15 -11.53 -4.51
C ASN A 51 -11.27 -12.57 -4.44
N LYS A 52 -11.61 -13.04 -3.24
CA LYS A 52 -12.68 -14.01 -3.01
C LYS A 52 -14.05 -13.36 -2.81
N GLU A 53 -14.09 -12.28 -2.06
CA GLU A 53 -15.34 -11.64 -1.58
C GLU A 53 -15.76 -10.45 -2.47
N GLY A 54 -14.85 -9.95 -3.29
CA GLY A 54 -15.03 -8.72 -4.06
C GLY A 54 -14.41 -7.50 -3.37
N TYR A 55 -14.43 -6.38 -4.07
CA TYR A 55 -13.85 -5.09 -3.65
C TYR A 55 -14.77 -3.95 -4.09
N GLU A 56 -14.61 -2.78 -3.45
CA GLU A 56 -15.27 -1.56 -3.89
C GLU A 56 -14.82 -1.18 -5.30
N SER A 57 -15.74 -0.60 -6.08
CA SER A 57 -15.37 -0.15 -7.42
C SER A 57 -14.29 0.93 -7.34
N LEU A 58 -13.34 0.90 -8.26
CA LEU A 58 -12.29 1.93 -8.33
C LEU A 58 -12.90 3.33 -8.46
N ASP A 59 -14.03 3.46 -9.14
CA ASP A 59 -14.75 4.73 -9.29
C ASP A 59 -15.24 5.26 -7.94
N THR A 60 -15.76 4.38 -7.07
CA THR A 60 -16.18 4.76 -5.70
C THR A 60 -14.98 5.20 -4.87
N VAL A 61 -13.89 4.44 -4.89
CA VAL A 61 -12.64 4.77 -4.17
C VAL A 61 -12.08 6.11 -4.65
N LEU A 62 -12.06 6.34 -5.96
CA LEU A 62 -11.63 7.61 -6.55
C LEU A 62 -12.56 8.77 -6.17
N ALA A 63 -13.88 8.57 -6.23
CA ALA A 63 -14.85 9.62 -5.86
C ALA A 63 -14.69 10.08 -4.40
N ASN A 64 -14.33 9.16 -3.51
CA ASN A 64 -14.05 9.48 -2.12
C ASN A 64 -12.67 10.11 -1.93
N GLY A 65 -11.63 9.47 -2.44
CA GLY A 65 -10.25 9.90 -2.24
C GLY A 65 -9.90 11.23 -2.92
N LEU A 66 -10.55 11.55 -4.05
CA LEU A 66 -10.35 12.83 -4.76
C LEU A 66 -11.14 14.00 -4.15
N LYS A 67 -11.80 13.83 -3.01
CA LYS A 67 -12.38 14.95 -2.27
C LYS A 67 -11.26 15.88 -1.78
N ALA A 68 -11.18 17.06 -2.38
CA ALA A 68 -10.24 18.10 -1.99
C ALA A 68 -10.74 18.79 -0.72
N LEU A 69 -10.05 18.61 0.39
CA LEU A 69 -10.41 19.16 1.70
C LEU A 69 -9.64 20.43 1.98
N THR A 70 -10.32 21.49 2.38
CA THR A 70 -9.65 22.68 2.93
C THR A 70 -8.88 22.28 4.20
N VAL A 71 -7.92 23.10 4.64
CA VAL A 71 -7.18 22.85 5.88
C VAL A 71 -8.13 22.66 7.09
N ALA A 72 -9.19 23.46 7.18
CA ALA A 72 -10.18 23.32 8.25
C ALA A 72 -10.93 21.98 8.17
N ALA A 73 -11.41 21.59 7.00
CA ALA A 73 -12.09 20.31 6.80
C ALA A 73 -11.14 19.12 7.01
N PHE A 74 -9.88 19.23 6.60
CA PHE A 74 -8.86 18.20 6.82
C PHE A 74 -8.61 17.96 8.32
N LYS A 75 -8.50 19.05 9.11
CA LYS A 75 -8.39 18.97 10.58
C LYS A 75 -9.63 18.35 11.24
N GLU A 76 -10.82 18.69 10.74
CA GLU A 76 -12.06 18.07 11.21
C GLU A 76 -12.07 16.56 10.98
N GLN A 77 -11.64 16.12 9.79
CA GLN A 77 -11.51 14.67 9.50
C GLN A 77 -10.49 14.00 10.41
N ILE A 78 -9.35 14.63 10.71
CA ILE A 78 -8.36 14.09 11.65
C ILE A 78 -9.01 13.86 13.02
N THR A 79 -9.76 14.83 13.52
CA THR A 79 -10.39 14.74 14.85
C THR A 79 -11.53 13.72 14.90
N THR A 80 -12.30 13.60 13.80
CA THR A 80 -13.51 12.76 13.75
C THR A 80 -13.19 11.29 13.56
N PHE A 81 -12.24 10.96 12.68
CA PHE A 81 -11.98 9.58 12.26
C PHE A 81 -10.64 9.02 12.74
N GLU A 82 -9.80 9.83 13.34
CA GLU A 82 -8.43 9.45 13.72
C GLU A 82 -7.71 8.65 12.60
N PRO A 83 -7.71 9.19 11.37
CA PRO A 83 -7.19 8.48 10.20
C PRO A 83 -5.67 8.41 10.22
N VAL A 84 -5.11 7.57 9.35
CA VAL A 84 -3.73 7.71 8.96
C VAL A 84 -3.58 8.92 8.05
N ILE A 85 -2.71 9.86 8.41
CA ILE A 85 -2.27 10.92 7.49
C ILE A 85 -1.09 10.34 6.71
N LEU A 86 -1.31 10.08 5.43
CA LEU A 86 -0.29 9.54 4.53
C LEU A 86 0.27 10.65 3.65
N ASP A 87 1.54 10.97 3.85
CA ASP A 87 2.27 11.92 3.01
C ASP A 87 2.99 11.15 1.90
N THR A 88 2.54 11.37 0.66
CA THR A 88 3.08 10.69 -0.53
C THR A 88 4.11 11.53 -1.28
N ARG A 89 4.47 12.70 -0.74
CA ARG A 89 5.50 13.57 -1.33
C ARG A 89 6.87 12.88 -1.31
N ASN A 90 7.78 13.40 -2.11
CA ASN A 90 9.17 12.97 -2.08
C ASN A 90 9.76 13.11 -0.66
N ALA A 91 10.61 12.16 -0.25
CA ALA A 91 11.23 12.14 1.07
C ALA A 91 12.00 13.43 1.41
N THR A 92 12.63 14.07 0.41
CA THR A 92 13.34 15.33 0.60
C THR A 92 12.38 16.46 0.99
N LEU A 93 11.19 16.52 0.39
CA LEU A 93 10.16 17.49 0.75
C LEU A 93 9.59 17.21 2.13
N PHE A 94 9.38 15.93 2.47
CA PHE A 94 8.90 15.55 3.80
C PHE A 94 9.87 15.98 4.90
N THR A 95 11.17 15.82 4.73
CA THR A 95 12.17 16.21 5.73
C THR A 95 12.29 17.74 5.92
N GLN A 96 11.79 18.54 4.99
CA GLN A 96 11.74 20.00 5.13
C GLN A 96 10.55 20.48 6.00
N GLY A 97 9.55 19.61 6.19
CA GLY A 97 8.39 19.85 7.04
C GLY A 97 7.26 18.90 6.69
N PHE A 98 6.49 18.52 7.70
CA PHE A 98 5.38 17.58 7.57
C PHE A 98 4.28 17.85 8.61
N ILE A 99 3.09 17.35 8.37
CA ILE A 99 1.97 17.42 9.33
C ILE A 99 2.29 16.47 10.50
N PRO A 100 2.24 16.93 11.76
CA PRO A 100 2.53 16.07 12.91
C PRO A 100 1.70 14.79 12.89
N GLY A 101 2.37 13.66 13.09
CA GLY A 101 1.75 12.34 13.03
C GLY A 101 1.59 11.74 11.63
N ALA A 102 2.01 12.44 10.57
CA ALA A 102 1.98 11.89 9.22
C ALA A 102 3.01 10.77 9.03
N ILE A 103 2.62 9.76 8.27
CA ILE A 103 3.50 8.68 7.80
C ILE A 103 3.98 9.05 6.39
N SER A 104 5.29 9.05 6.17
CA SER A 104 5.87 9.30 4.84
C SER A 104 6.08 8.01 4.07
N ILE A 105 5.43 7.90 2.94
CA ILE A 105 5.71 6.87 1.93
C ILE A 105 5.69 7.56 0.57
N GLY A 106 6.85 7.92 0.05
CA GLY A 106 6.97 8.59 -1.25
C GLY A 106 6.36 7.77 -2.39
N LEU A 107 5.66 8.44 -3.29
CA LEU A 107 4.90 7.79 -4.37
C LEU A 107 5.79 7.01 -5.35
N GLU A 108 7.07 7.34 -5.44
CA GLU A 108 8.01 6.65 -6.32
C GLU A 108 8.37 5.24 -5.84
N GLY A 109 8.86 4.41 -6.76
CA GLY A 109 9.38 3.08 -6.45
C GLY A 109 8.32 2.11 -5.91
N ARG A 110 8.61 1.48 -4.78
CA ARG A 110 7.80 0.41 -4.17
C ARG A 110 6.70 0.92 -3.23
N PHE A 111 6.10 2.05 -3.54
CA PHE A 111 5.08 2.71 -2.72
C PHE A 111 3.98 1.75 -2.21
N ALA A 112 3.34 1.01 -3.13
CA ALA A 112 2.21 0.14 -2.78
C ALA A 112 2.61 -1.00 -1.83
N GLU A 113 3.83 -1.56 -2.00
CA GLU A 113 4.34 -2.61 -1.12
C GLU A 113 4.65 -2.06 0.29
N PHE A 114 5.24 -0.88 0.39
CA PHE A 114 5.48 -0.24 1.68
C PHE A 114 4.16 0.15 2.36
N ALA A 115 3.21 0.72 1.62
CA ALA A 115 1.89 1.03 2.14
C ALA A 115 1.22 -0.23 2.70
N GLY A 116 1.16 -1.31 1.91
CA GLY A 116 0.57 -2.58 2.33
C GLY A 116 1.27 -3.27 3.50
N SER A 117 2.53 -2.94 3.76
CA SER A 117 3.32 -3.53 4.86
C SER A 117 3.29 -2.70 6.14
N ILE A 118 3.06 -1.39 6.05
CA ILE A 118 3.20 -0.44 7.17
C ILE A 118 1.85 0.08 7.66
N LEU A 119 0.91 0.37 6.72
CA LEU A 119 -0.34 1.01 7.07
C LEU A 119 -1.36 0.00 7.62
N PRO A 120 -2.13 0.39 8.66
CA PRO A 120 -3.24 -0.41 9.16
C PRO A 120 -4.41 -0.38 8.15
N PHE A 121 -5.00 -1.54 7.86
CA PHE A 121 -6.09 -1.67 6.89
C PHE A 121 -7.46 -1.25 7.43
N ASP A 122 -7.61 -1.18 8.73
CA ASP A 122 -8.84 -0.82 9.43
C ASP A 122 -9.01 0.69 9.64
N LYS A 123 -8.01 1.48 9.29
CA LYS A 123 -8.05 2.94 9.42
C LYS A 123 -8.40 3.63 8.11
N ALA A 124 -9.11 4.75 8.22
CA ALA A 124 -9.27 5.68 7.11
C ALA A 124 -7.93 6.33 6.75
N ILE A 125 -7.75 6.74 5.51
CA ILE A 125 -6.55 7.42 5.04
C ILE A 125 -6.91 8.82 4.55
N LEU A 126 -6.17 9.82 5.03
CA LEU A 126 -6.12 11.18 4.48
C LEU A 126 -4.77 11.38 3.77
N LEU A 127 -4.81 11.94 2.57
CA LEU A 127 -3.62 12.11 1.74
C LEU A 127 -3.06 13.53 1.80
N VAL A 128 -1.74 13.60 1.86
CA VAL A 128 -0.95 14.80 1.56
C VAL A 128 -0.09 14.48 0.34
N CYS A 129 -0.41 15.10 -0.79
CA CYS A 129 0.20 14.79 -2.08
C CYS A 129 0.93 16.01 -2.64
N GLU A 130 1.87 15.78 -3.55
CA GLU A 130 2.29 16.80 -4.51
C GLU A 130 1.13 17.07 -5.47
N PRO A 131 0.87 18.33 -5.85
CA PRO A 131 -0.24 18.68 -6.74
C PRO A 131 -0.22 17.86 -8.05
N GLY A 132 -1.35 17.22 -8.36
CA GLY A 132 -1.51 16.41 -9.58
C GLY A 132 -1.18 14.92 -9.40
N THR A 133 -0.70 14.49 -8.21
CA THR A 133 -0.38 13.08 -7.93
C THR A 133 -1.45 12.37 -7.11
N GLU A 134 -2.53 13.04 -6.76
CA GLU A 134 -3.60 12.53 -5.89
C GLU A 134 -4.24 11.26 -6.47
N LYS A 135 -4.61 11.31 -7.75
CA LYS A 135 -5.23 10.17 -8.43
C LYS A 135 -4.30 8.95 -8.47
N GLU A 136 -3.02 9.16 -8.77
CA GLU A 136 -2.06 8.07 -8.79
C GLU A 136 -1.89 7.46 -7.41
N SER A 137 -1.77 8.28 -6.37
CA SER A 137 -1.68 7.84 -4.98
C SER A 137 -2.85 6.94 -4.61
N ILE A 138 -4.09 7.36 -4.91
CA ILE A 138 -5.31 6.60 -4.64
C ILE A 138 -5.32 5.26 -5.40
N VAL A 139 -5.03 5.27 -6.70
CA VAL A 139 -5.03 4.06 -7.52
C VAL A 139 -4.00 3.05 -7.02
N ARG A 140 -2.81 3.51 -6.64
CA ARG A 140 -1.76 2.62 -6.14
C ARG A 140 -2.07 2.05 -4.76
N LEU A 141 -2.77 2.78 -3.90
CA LEU A 141 -3.29 2.29 -2.62
C LEU A 141 -4.41 1.26 -2.84
N ALA A 142 -5.36 1.53 -3.73
CA ALA A 142 -6.44 0.61 -4.05
C ALA A 142 -5.92 -0.75 -4.55
N ARG A 143 -4.83 -0.77 -5.32
CA ARG A 143 -4.20 -2.02 -5.81
C ARG A 143 -3.72 -2.97 -4.72
N VAL A 144 -3.48 -2.48 -3.52
CA VAL A 144 -3.07 -3.29 -2.36
C VAL A 144 -4.14 -3.35 -1.28
N GLY A 145 -5.39 -2.96 -1.62
CA GLY A 145 -6.56 -3.18 -0.79
C GLY A 145 -6.93 -2.02 0.13
N PHE A 146 -6.37 -0.83 -0.03
CA PHE A 146 -6.81 0.35 0.70
C PHE A 146 -7.94 1.05 -0.06
N GLU A 147 -9.17 0.86 0.41
CA GLU A 147 -10.39 1.41 -0.20
C GLU A 147 -10.95 2.61 0.60
N ASN A 148 -10.62 2.70 1.88
CA ASN A 148 -11.11 3.74 2.78
C ASN A 148 -10.23 5.00 2.75
N ILE A 149 -10.12 5.63 1.57
CA ILE A 149 -9.44 6.92 1.39
C ILE A 149 -10.51 8.01 1.41
N ILE A 150 -10.49 8.86 2.43
CA ILE A 150 -11.59 9.79 2.72
C ILE A 150 -11.36 11.21 2.18
N GLY A 151 -10.22 11.46 1.55
CA GLY A 151 -9.91 12.73 0.89
C GLY A 151 -8.42 13.07 0.89
N HIS A 152 -8.10 14.21 0.30
CA HIS A 152 -6.75 14.77 0.27
C HIS A 152 -6.74 16.25 0.63
N LEU A 153 -5.61 16.74 1.12
CA LEU A 153 -5.44 18.15 1.46
C LEU A 153 -5.37 19.00 0.20
N ALA A 154 -6.35 19.88 0.01
CA ALA A 154 -6.38 20.83 -1.11
C ALA A 154 -5.18 21.77 -1.07
N GLY A 155 -4.42 21.85 -2.15
CA GLY A 155 -3.19 22.63 -2.23
C GLY A 155 -2.00 22.01 -1.51
N GLY A 156 -2.13 20.74 -1.07
CA GLY A 156 -1.04 19.98 -0.47
C GLY A 156 -0.47 20.62 0.79
N PHE A 157 0.78 20.25 1.11
CA PHE A 157 1.47 20.73 2.31
C PHE A 157 1.66 22.27 2.34
N ASP A 158 1.76 22.90 1.17
CA ASP A 158 1.87 24.37 1.07
C ASP A 158 0.64 25.09 1.64
N ALA A 159 -0.57 24.51 1.45
CA ALA A 159 -1.78 25.09 2.03
C ALA A 159 -1.77 24.98 3.56
N TRP A 160 -1.23 23.88 4.11
CA TRP A 160 -1.06 23.67 5.54
C TRP A 160 -0.16 24.74 6.17
N THR A 161 1.02 24.92 5.57
CA THR A 161 2.00 25.90 6.06
C THR A 161 1.51 27.34 5.92
N LYS A 162 0.84 27.69 4.81
CA LYS A 162 0.22 29.02 4.62
C LYS A 162 -0.89 29.32 5.63
N ALA A 163 -1.57 28.30 6.13
CA ALA A 163 -2.57 28.45 7.19
C ALA A 163 -1.94 28.62 8.59
N GLY A 164 -0.62 28.56 8.72
CA GLY A 164 0.09 28.69 10.00
C GLY A 164 -0.07 27.49 10.93
N GLU A 165 -0.41 26.34 10.39
CA GLU A 165 -0.59 25.12 11.17
C GLU A 165 0.76 24.50 11.58
N PRO A 166 0.81 23.73 12.70
CA PRO A 166 2.04 23.11 13.19
C PRO A 166 2.68 22.15 12.16
N ILE A 167 4.00 22.18 12.11
CA ILE A 167 4.82 21.29 11.27
C ILE A 167 5.95 20.64 12.10
#